data_4a8645776945f34f6bfc89058a39802a
#
_entry.id   4a8645776945f34f6bfc89058a39802a
#
_cell.length_a   1.000
_cell.length_b   1.000
_cell.length_c   1.000
_cell.angle_alpha   90.00
_cell.angle_beta   90.00
_cell.angle_gamma   90.00
#
_symmetry.space_group_name_H-M   'P 1'
#
loop_
_entity.id
_entity.type
_entity.pdbx_description
1 polymer ?
#
loop_
_entity_poly.entity_id
_entity_poly.type
_entity_poly.pdbx_seq_one_letter_code
_entity_poly.pdbx_strand_id
1 'polypeptide(L)'
;NTDGTYNETPDENGVIEKYTKMGIGGWRLDVVDELPSSMVKKIRSAVKKVNQDGIVIGEVWEDASNKISYGVRREYFLGEELDSVMNYPLKNAIINLVTTGETTQFVQVVSELVDHYPKAVLDSLMNILSTHDTYRILSSISGINTAGLNKKAMENLTVSGAQLETAKTKLKMA
;
A
#
# COMPACT_ATOMS: atom_id res chain seq x y z
N ASN A 1 -17.72 -5.04 -16.81
CA ASN A 1 -18.41 -6.33 -16.78
C ASN A 1 -17.62 -7.42 -17.51
N THR A 2 -17.87 -8.70 -17.20
CA THR A 2 -17.15 -9.84 -17.80
C THR A 2 -17.53 -10.10 -19.25
N ASP A 3 -18.63 -9.54 -19.73
CA ASP A 3 -19.12 -9.61 -21.11
C ASP A 3 -18.69 -8.41 -21.97
N GLY A 4 -17.83 -7.54 -21.46
CA GLY A 4 -17.34 -6.34 -22.13
C GLY A 4 -18.29 -5.15 -22.09
N THR A 5 -19.42 -5.25 -21.38
CA THR A 5 -20.33 -4.12 -21.18
C THR A 5 -19.91 -3.27 -19.98
N TYR A 6 -20.27 -1.99 -19.99
CA TYR A 6 -20.08 -1.08 -18.88
C TYR A 6 -21.40 -0.81 -18.18
N ASN A 7 -21.45 -1.06 -16.86
CA ASN A 7 -22.58 -0.69 -16.02
C ASN A 7 -22.17 0.36 -15.00
N GLU A 8 -22.99 1.37 -14.83
CA GLU A 8 -22.79 2.41 -13.82
C GLU A 8 -23.07 1.92 -12.40
N THR A 9 -23.86 0.85 -12.27
CA THR A 9 -24.18 0.24 -10.97
C THR A 9 -23.54 -1.13 -10.87
N PRO A 10 -23.07 -1.54 -9.65
CA PRO A 10 -22.59 -2.88 -9.40
C PRO A 10 -23.67 -3.92 -9.69
N ASP A 11 -23.36 -4.92 -10.52
CA ASP A 11 -24.26 -6.02 -10.84
C ASP A 11 -23.57 -7.39 -10.67
N GLU A 12 -24.32 -8.47 -10.82
CA GLU A 12 -23.81 -9.83 -10.62
C GLU A 12 -22.75 -10.26 -11.64
N ASN A 13 -22.65 -9.56 -12.76
CA ASN A 13 -21.70 -9.83 -13.83
C ASN A 13 -20.43 -8.98 -13.72
N GLY A 14 -20.39 -8.07 -12.77
CA GLY A 14 -19.23 -7.22 -12.48
C GLY A 14 -18.01 -8.05 -12.08
N VAL A 15 -16.83 -7.64 -12.52
CA VAL A 15 -15.56 -8.31 -12.17
C VAL A 15 -15.39 -8.41 -10.67
N ILE A 16 -15.64 -7.32 -9.95
CA ILE A 16 -15.49 -7.24 -8.48
C ILE A 16 -16.39 -8.27 -7.80
N GLU A 17 -17.69 -8.27 -8.10
CA GLU A 17 -18.65 -9.18 -7.47
C GLU A 17 -18.38 -10.64 -7.81
N LYS A 18 -18.05 -10.92 -9.09
CA LYS A 18 -17.72 -12.27 -9.53
C LYS A 18 -16.57 -12.88 -8.72
N TYR A 19 -15.44 -12.20 -8.65
CA TYR A 19 -14.28 -12.75 -7.93
C TYR A 19 -14.47 -12.72 -6.40
N THR A 20 -15.20 -11.75 -5.87
CA THR A 20 -15.55 -11.74 -4.43
C THR A 20 -16.42 -12.95 -4.09
N LYS A 21 -17.40 -13.31 -4.94
CA LYS A 21 -18.22 -14.54 -4.80
C LYS A 21 -17.39 -15.83 -4.86
N MET A 22 -16.24 -15.81 -5.52
CA MET A 22 -15.29 -16.95 -5.54
C MET A 22 -14.53 -17.12 -4.22
N GLY A 23 -14.70 -16.23 -3.25
CA GLY A 23 -14.15 -16.36 -1.89
C GLY A 23 -12.87 -15.56 -1.64
N ILE A 24 -12.52 -14.58 -2.49
CA ILE A 24 -11.41 -13.68 -2.15
C ILE A 24 -11.81 -12.78 -0.97
N GLY A 25 -10.85 -12.56 -0.04
CA GLY A 25 -11.09 -11.81 1.20
C GLY A 25 -11.10 -10.29 1.03
N GLY A 26 -10.61 -9.77 -0.10
CA GLY A 26 -10.54 -8.32 -0.34
C GLY A 26 -9.84 -7.94 -1.62
N TRP A 27 -9.70 -6.65 -1.84
CA TRP A 27 -9.14 -6.05 -3.05
C TRP A 27 -8.08 -5.00 -2.71
N ARG A 28 -6.96 -5.06 -3.40
CA ARG A 28 -5.98 -3.96 -3.44
C ARG A 28 -6.18 -3.19 -4.74
N LEU A 29 -6.46 -1.89 -4.63
CA LEU A 29 -6.63 -1.00 -5.77
C LEU A 29 -5.30 -0.34 -6.11
N ASP A 30 -4.85 -0.63 -7.33
CA ASP A 30 -3.65 -0.05 -7.92
C ASP A 30 -3.88 1.44 -8.21
N VAL A 31 -2.86 2.27 -7.96
CA VAL A 31 -2.88 3.72 -8.25
C VAL A 31 -4.22 4.39 -7.90
N VAL A 32 -4.75 4.15 -6.70
CA VAL A 32 -6.09 4.61 -6.31
C VAL A 32 -6.26 6.13 -6.40
N ASP A 33 -5.16 6.88 -6.31
CA ASP A 33 -5.15 8.33 -6.50
C ASP A 33 -5.55 8.77 -7.93
N GLU A 34 -5.38 7.89 -8.92
CA GLU A 34 -5.77 8.12 -10.32
C GLU A 34 -7.25 7.78 -10.59
N LEU A 35 -7.90 7.08 -9.67
CA LEU A 35 -9.29 6.67 -9.84
C LEU A 35 -10.25 7.76 -9.34
N PRO A 36 -11.36 8.03 -10.05
CA PRO A 36 -12.41 8.88 -9.53
C PRO A 36 -13.01 8.32 -8.24
N SER A 37 -13.28 9.16 -7.23
CA SER A 37 -13.92 8.76 -5.97
C SER A 37 -15.22 7.98 -6.19
N SER A 38 -16.03 8.37 -7.19
CA SER A 38 -17.25 7.63 -7.55
C SER A 38 -16.99 6.19 -7.97
N MET A 39 -15.86 5.92 -8.64
CA MET A 39 -15.45 4.56 -9.01
C MET A 39 -15.00 3.77 -7.78
N VAL A 40 -14.20 4.36 -6.90
CA VAL A 40 -13.74 3.71 -5.66
C VAL A 40 -14.94 3.33 -4.78
N LYS A 41 -15.91 4.25 -4.61
CA LYS A 41 -17.17 3.99 -3.89
C LYS A 41 -17.97 2.84 -4.50
N LYS A 42 -18.08 2.76 -5.82
CA LYS A 42 -18.73 1.65 -6.52
C LYS A 42 -18.02 0.32 -6.31
N ILE A 43 -16.69 0.30 -6.38
CA ILE A 43 -15.89 -0.91 -6.11
C ILE A 43 -16.15 -1.39 -4.68
N ARG A 44 -16.06 -0.50 -3.70
CA ARG A 44 -16.33 -0.84 -2.31
C ARG A 44 -17.75 -1.37 -2.11
N SER A 45 -18.74 -0.69 -2.67
CA SER A 45 -20.13 -1.14 -2.61
C SER A 45 -20.31 -2.54 -3.20
N ALA A 46 -19.68 -2.85 -4.33
CA ALA A 46 -19.71 -4.17 -4.96
C ALA A 46 -19.08 -5.25 -4.07
N VAL A 47 -17.96 -4.96 -3.42
CA VAL A 47 -17.31 -5.87 -2.45
C VAL A 47 -18.23 -6.13 -1.26
N LYS A 48 -18.71 -5.05 -0.60
CA LYS A 48 -19.53 -5.16 0.62
C LYS A 48 -20.91 -5.80 0.38
N LYS A 49 -21.46 -5.67 -0.83
CA LYS A 49 -22.69 -6.37 -1.23
C LYS A 49 -22.53 -7.89 -1.20
N VAL A 50 -21.38 -8.41 -1.54
CA VAL A 50 -21.09 -9.85 -1.60
C VAL A 50 -20.50 -10.36 -0.30
N ASN A 51 -19.57 -9.62 0.27
CA ASN A 51 -18.86 -9.94 1.51
C ASN A 51 -18.69 -8.67 2.34
N GLN A 52 -19.47 -8.52 3.41
CA GLN A 52 -19.42 -7.36 4.29
C GLN A 52 -18.06 -7.21 5.00
N ASP A 53 -17.38 -8.33 5.25
CA ASP A 53 -16.04 -8.35 5.85
C ASP A 53 -14.92 -8.21 4.83
N GLY A 54 -15.25 -8.22 3.52
CA GLY A 54 -14.29 -8.04 2.45
C GLY A 54 -13.61 -6.68 2.53
N ILE A 55 -12.27 -6.65 2.55
CA ILE A 55 -11.48 -5.44 2.73
C ILE A 55 -11.12 -4.78 1.39
N VAL A 56 -11.16 -3.45 1.33
CA VAL A 56 -10.70 -2.67 0.18
C VAL A 56 -9.53 -1.78 0.61
N ILE A 57 -8.33 -2.10 0.09
CA ILE A 57 -7.08 -1.40 0.39
C ILE A 57 -6.65 -0.60 -0.83
N GLY A 58 -6.28 0.66 -0.64
CA GLY A 58 -5.73 1.53 -1.69
C GLY A 58 -4.21 1.57 -1.68
N GLU A 59 -3.62 1.71 -2.87
CA GLU A 59 -2.23 2.11 -2.98
C GLU A 59 -2.12 3.63 -2.91
N VAL A 60 -1.62 4.12 -1.78
CA VAL A 60 -1.28 5.53 -1.55
C VAL A 60 0.13 5.58 -0.95
N TRP A 61 1.00 6.39 -1.54
CA TRP A 61 2.43 6.41 -1.17
C TRP A 61 2.77 7.35 0.00
N GLU A 62 1.87 8.29 0.28
CA GLU A 62 2.03 9.29 1.35
C GLU A 62 0.95 9.11 2.42
N ASP A 63 0.80 10.11 3.29
CA ASP A 63 -0.32 10.17 4.24
C ASP A 63 -1.66 10.27 3.49
N ALA A 64 -2.46 9.22 3.59
CA ALA A 64 -3.73 9.12 2.90
C ALA A 64 -4.88 9.88 3.57
N SER A 65 -4.70 10.35 4.82
CA SER A 65 -5.73 11.07 5.58
C SER A 65 -6.02 12.46 5.03
N ASN A 66 -5.02 13.07 4.39
CA ASN A 66 -5.10 14.44 3.88
C ASN A 66 -4.73 14.53 2.39
N LYS A 67 -4.72 13.41 1.69
CA LYS A 67 -4.32 13.34 0.28
C LYS A 67 -5.13 14.26 -0.61
N ILE A 68 -4.42 15.04 -1.43
CA ILE A 68 -4.99 15.81 -2.54
C ILE A 68 -4.49 15.21 -3.84
N SER A 69 -5.40 14.85 -4.73
CA SER A 69 -5.09 14.34 -6.06
C SER A 69 -5.97 15.04 -7.09
N TYR A 70 -5.36 15.55 -8.18
CA TYR A 70 -6.05 16.34 -9.20
C TYR A 70 -6.83 17.55 -8.65
N GLY A 71 -6.29 18.20 -7.60
CA GLY A 71 -6.93 19.35 -6.95
C GLY A 71 -8.14 18.99 -6.06
N VAL A 72 -8.43 17.71 -5.86
CA VAL A 72 -9.52 17.23 -5.02
C VAL A 72 -8.96 16.53 -3.79
N ARG A 73 -9.43 16.94 -2.59
CA ARG A 73 -9.14 16.21 -1.36
C ARG A 73 -9.84 14.86 -1.38
N ARG A 74 -9.10 13.81 -1.12
CA ARG A 74 -9.61 12.44 -1.06
C ARG A 74 -10.27 12.16 0.29
N GLU A 75 -11.37 11.42 0.25
CA GLU A 75 -12.20 11.07 1.41
C GLU A 75 -12.07 9.59 1.78
N TYR A 76 -10.86 9.03 1.59
CA TYR A 76 -10.60 7.60 1.67
C TYR A 76 -11.10 6.93 2.93
N PHE A 77 -11.04 7.61 4.07
CA PHE A 77 -11.33 7.04 5.39
C PHE A 77 -12.69 7.44 5.98
N LEU A 78 -13.57 8.04 5.17
CA LEU A 78 -14.93 8.43 5.63
C LEU A 78 -15.96 7.29 5.54
N GLY A 79 -15.51 6.06 5.29
CA GLY A 79 -16.35 4.86 5.32
C GLY A 79 -17.00 4.46 4.00
N GLU A 80 -16.78 5.23 2.91
CA GLU A 80 -17.40 4.97 1.61
C GLU A 80 -16.42 4.52 0.53
N GLU A 81 -15.09 4.74 0.70
CA GLU A 81 -14.10 4.48 -0.32
C GLU A 81 -13.19 3.30 0.04
N LEU A 82 -12.31 3.46 1.02
CA LEU A 82 -11.34 2.46 1.42
C LEU A 82 -11.56 2.01 2.86
N ASP A 83 -11.22 0.77 3.14
CA ASP A 83 -11.12 0.28 4.52
C ASP A 83 -9.71 0.59 5.09
N SER A 84 -8.67 0.58 4.24
CA SER A 84 -7.30 0.93 4.61
C SER A 84 -6.42 1.19 3.39
N VAL A 85 -5.12 1.38 3.62
CA VAL A 85 -4.10 1.63 2.59
C VAL A 85 -2.82 0.83 2.81
N MET A 86 -1.97 0.77 1.78
CA MET A 86 -0.60 0.28 1.90
C MET A 86 0.25 1.29 2.69
N ASN A 87 0.95 0.81 3.73
CA ASN A 87 1.66 1.68 4.67
C ASN A 87 3.09 2.01 4.19
N TYR A 88 3.20 2.78 3.12
CA TYR A 88 4.50 3.26 2.62
C TYR A 88 5.21 4.22 3.58
N PRO A 89 4.51 5.12 4.31
CA PRO A 89 5.17 5.96 5.31
C PRO A 89 5.94 5.14 6.36
N LEU A 90 5.29 4.15 6.98
CA LEU A 90 5.94 3.28 7.97
C LEU A 90 7.08 2.47 7.36
N LYS A 91 6.90 1.91 6.15
CA LYS A 91 7.97 1.21 5.41
C LYS A 91 9.22 2.07 5.30
N ASN A 92 9.06 3.32 4.88
CA ASN A 92 10.20 4.23 4.69
C ASN A 92 10.87 4.57 6.04
N ALA A 93 10.08 4.79 7.09
CA ALA A 93 10.57 5.05 8.43
C ALA A 93 11.35 3.86 9.02
N ILE A 94 10.85 2.62 8.83
CA ILE A 94 11.54 1.40 9.25
C ILE A 94 12.87 1.23 8.50
N ILE A 95 12.87 1.38 7.18
CA ILE A 95 14.09 1.26 6.38
C ILE A 95 15.13 2.30 6.84
N ASN A 96 14.72 3.55 7.06
CA ASN A 96 15.62 4.57 7.57
C ASN A 96 16.16 4.20 8.94
N LEU A 97 15.30 3.80 9.88
CA LEU A 97 15.70 3.40 11.23
C LEU A 97 16.77 2.30 11.22
N VAL A 98 16.53 1.21 10.50
CA VAL A 98 17.47 0.07 10.50
C VAL A 98 18.74 0.33 9.68
N THR A 99 18.75 1.34 8.81
CA THR A 99 19.95 1.69 8.02
C THR A 99 20.82 2.72 8.71
N THR A 100 20.23 3.70 9.36
CA THR A 100 20.93 4.87 9.93
C THR A 100 21.00 4.85 11.46
N GLY A 101 20.06 4.17 12.13
CA GLY A 101 19.86 4.25 13.58
C GLY A 101 19.09 5.50 14.03
N GLU A 102 18.60 6.34 13.09
CA GLU A 102 17.88 7.57 13.40
C GLU A 102 16.44 7.28 13.83
N THR A 103 16.12 7.56 15.09
CA THR A 103 14.82 7.23 15.70
C THR A 103 13.78 8.33 15.55
N THR A 104 14.19 9.58 15.38
CA THR A 104 13.29 10.75 15.38
C THR A 104 12.23 10.64 14.30
N GLN A 105 12.63 10.34 13.06
CA GLN A 105 11.71 10.18 11.95
C GLN A 105 10.75 8.99 12.16
N PHE A 106 11.24 7.89 12.70
CA PHE A 106 10.39 6.73 12.99
C PHE A 106 9.30 7.07 14.01
N VAL A 107 9.67 7.69 15.12
CA VAL A 107 8.71 8.13 16.16
C VAL A 107 7.70 9.12 15.60
N GLN A 108 8.18 10.10 14.81
CA GLN A 108 7.30 11.08 14.16
C GLN A 108 6.25 10.40 13.27
N VAL A 109 6.67 9.52 12.35
CA VAL A 109 5.75 8.81 11.42
C VAL A 109 4.74 7.96 12.18
N VAL A 110 5.17 7.25 13.24
CA VAL A 110 4.25 6.45 14.06
C VAL A 110 3.21 7.34 14.75
N SER A 111 3.65 8.48 15.32
CA SER A 111 2.74 9.44 15.93
C SER A 111 1.76 10.03 14.92
N GLU A 112 2.23 10.44 13.75
CA GLU A 112 1.38 10.97 12.68
C GLU A 112 0.33 9.94 12.22
N LEU A 113 0.70 8.67 12.06
CA LEU A 113 -0.26 7.61 11.72
C LEU A 113 -1.34 7.46 12.80
N VAL A 114 -0.95 7.46 14.08
CA VAL A 114 -1.90 7.34 15.20
C VAL A 114 -2.83 8.55 15.30
N ASP A 115 -2.30 9.75 15.06
CA ASP A 115 -3.07 10.99 15.16
C ASP A 115 -3.99 11.22 13.96
N HIS A 116 -3.57 10.78 12.76
CA HIS A 116 -4.27 11.09 11.51
C HIS A 116 -5.26 10.00 11.06
N TYR A 117 -5.03 8.73 11.45
CA TYR A 117 -5.80 7.62 10.93
C TYR A 117 -6.84 7.12 11.94
N PRO A 118 -8.09 6.91 11.52
CA PRO A 118 -9.07 6.23 12.35
C PRO A 118 -8.56 4.86 12.81
N LYS A 119 -8.89 4.46 14.04
CA LYS A 119 -8.41 3.17 14.59
C LYS A 119 -8.70 1.97 13.69
N ALA A 120 -9.87 1.91 13.08
CA ALA A 120 -10.22 0.81 12.17
C ALA A 120 -9.30 0.74 10.94
N VAL A 121 -8.84 1.90 10.45
CA VAL A 121 -7.87 1.98 9.35
C VAL A 121 -6.49 1.51 9.82
N LEU A 122 -6.05 1.94 11.02
CA LEU A 122 -4.77 1.51 11.61
C LEU A 122 -4.72 -0.01 11.79
N ASP A 123 -5.80 -0.61 12.32
CA ASP A 123 -5.88 -2.05 12.56
C ASP A 123 -5.85 -2.88 11.27
N SER A 124 -6.15 -2.24 10.13
CA SER A 124 -6.24 -2.88 8.81
C SER A 124 -5.12 -2.45 7.85
N LEU A 125 -4.12 -1.68 8.32
CA LEU A 125 -3.02 -1.22 7.47
C LEU A 125 -2.27 -2.39 6.84
N MET A 126 -2.04 -2.30 5.54
CA MET A 126 -1.17 -3.22 4.84
C MET A 126 0.30 -2.82 5.06
N ASN A 127 0.90 -3.33 6.14
CA ASN A 127 2.30 -3.09 6.44
C ASN A 127 3.19 -3.87 5.47
N ILE A 128 4.13 -3.18 4.87
CA ILE A 128 5.02 -3.69 3.82
C ILE A 128 6.46 -3.29 4.13
N LEU A 129 7.43 -4.03 3.60
CA LEU A 129 8.84 -3.64 3.61
C LEU A 129 9.38 -3.42 2.19
N SER A 130 8.77 -4.04 1.18
CA SER A 130 9.04 -3.80 -0.24
C SER A 130 7.85 -4.23 -1.08
N THR A 131 7.79 -3.73 -2.32
CA THR A 131 6.80 -4.12 -3.34
C THR A 131 7.50 -4.35 -4.66
N HIS A 132 6.74 -4.73 -5.71
CA HIS A 132 7.27 -4.82 -7.08
C HIS A 132 7.69 -3.46 -7.66
N ASP A 133 7.19 -2.34 -7.10
CA ASP A 133 7.51 -0.97 -7.51
C ASP A 133 8.67 -0.36 -6.72
N THR A 134 9.19 -1.07 -5.73
CA THR A 134 10.27 -0.58 -4.87
C THR A 134 11.47 -1.53 -4.90
N TYR A 135 12.62 -1.04 -4.43
CA TYR A 135 13.78 -1.92 -4.27
C TYR A 135 13.48 -3.08 -3.32
N ARG A 136 14.05 -4.25 -3.62
CA ARG A 136 14.00 -5.40 -2.71
C ARG A 136 14.55 -5.01 -1.35
N ILE A 137 13.88 -5.42 -0.29
CA ILE A 137 14.26 -5.02 1.07
C ILE A 137 15.72 -5.34 1.39
N LEU A 138 16.24 -6.51 1.02
CA LEU A 138 17.63 -6.84 1.25
C LEU A 138 18.59 -5.88 0.54
N SER A 139 18.26 -5.40 -0.65
CA SER A 139 19.07 -4.40 -1.35
C SER A 139 19.01 -3.06 -0.63
N SER A 140 17.81 -2.64 -0.19
CA SER A 140 17.60 -1.35 0.48
C SER A 140 18.37 -1.21 1.79
N ILE A 141 18.50 -2.30 2.56
CA ILE A 141 19.11 -2.26 3.90
C ILE A 141 20.54 -2.84 3.93
N SER A 142 21.08 -3.29 2.78
CA SER A 142 22.41 -3.89 2.69
C SER A 142 23.56 -2.89 2.82
N GLY A 143 23.27 -1.59 2.63
CA GLY A 143 24.30 -0.55 2.52
C GLY A 143 24.93 -0.42 1.12
N ILE A 144 24.41 -1.16 0.12
CA ILE A 144 24.82 -0.95 -1.26
C ILE A 144 24.27 0.39 -1.75
N ASN A 145 25.14 1.21 -2.35
CA ASN A 145 24.70 2.43 -2.99
C ASN A 145 23.95 2.12 -4.30
N THR A 146 22.65 2.39 -4.31
CA THR A 146 21.79 2.19 -5.49
C THR A 146 21.48 3.49 -6.23
N ALA A 147 22.01 4.62 -5.75
CA ALA A 147 21.77 5.93 -6.38
C ALA A 147 22.34 5.95 -7.81
N GLY A 148 21.51 6.38 -8.76
CA GLY A 148 21.90 6.48 -10.17
C GLY A 148 21.93 5.18 -10.95
N LEU A 149 21.61 4.05 -10.34
CA LEU A 149 21.51 2.78 -11.06
C LEU A 149 20.27 2.77 -11.96
N ASN A 150 20.46 2.43 -13.22
CA ASN A 150 19.35 2.19 -14.14
C ASN A 150 18.73 0.79 -13.90
N LYS A 151 17.57 0.53 -14.51
CA LYS A 151 16.84 -0.73 -14.36
C LYS A 151 17.72 -1.97 -14.63
N LYS A 152 18.52 -1.96 -15.69
CA LYS A 152 19.40 -3.08 -16.05
C LYS A 152 20.49 -3.33 -15.02
N ALA A 153 21.07 -2.26 -14.45
CA ALA A 153 22.05 -2.37 -13.38
C ALA A 153 21.41 -2.91 -12.09
N MET A 154 20.17 -2.49 -11.79
CA MET A 154 19.41 -3.01 -10.65
C MET A 154 19.04 -4.49 -10.81
N GLU A 155 18.67 -4.95 -12.00
CA GLU A 155 18.38 -6.36 -12.29
C GLU A 155 19.59 -7.28 -12.02
N ASN A 156 20.80 -6.77 -12.25
CA ASN A 156 22.05 -7.49 -12.01
C ASN A 156 22.64 -7.28 -10.61
N LEU A 157 21.99 -6.47 -9.77
CA LEU A 157 22.46 -6.19 -8.42
C LEU A 157 22.34 -7.45 -7.54
N THR A 158 23.46 -7.91 -7.03
CA THR A 158 23.49 -9.05 -6.11
C THR A 158 24.03 -8.62 -4.76
N VAL A 159 23.23 -8.84 -3.72
CA VAL A 159 23.65 -8.66 -2.33
C VAL A 159 24.31 -9.96 -1.88
N SER A 160 25.58 -9.93 -1.53
CA SER A 160 26.35 -11.15 -1.17
C SER A 160 27.34 -10.90 -0.03
N GLY A 161 27.93 -11.97 0.50
CA GLY A 161 28.96 -11.89 1.54
C GLY A 161 28.50 -11.15 2.80
N ALA A 162 29.37 -10.33 3.36
CA ALA A 162 29.11 -9.57 4.58
C ALA A 162 27.91 -8.61 4.47
N GLN A 163 27.67 -8.06 3.28
CA GLN A 163 26.52 -7.18 3.03
C GLN A 163 25.20 -7.94 3.19
N LEU A 164 25.13 -9.19 2.71
CA LEU A 164 23.95 -10.03 2.86
C LEU A 164 23.69 -10.36 4.34
N GLU A 165 24.71 -10.71 5.10
CA GLU A 165 24.56 -11.01 6.53
C GLU A 165 24.15 -9.77 7.33
N THR A 166 24.70 -8.60 7.00
CA THR A 166 24.27 -7.32 7.57
C THR A 166 22.79 -7.05 7.24
N ALA A 167 22.38 -7.23 5.99
CA ALA A 167 21.00 -7.03 5.57
C ALA A 167 20.03 -7.99 6.28
N LYS A 168 20.41 -9.27 6.43
CA LYS A 168 19.60 -10.25 7.18
C LYS A 168 19.45 -9.88 8.65
N THR A 169 20.51 -9.37 9.28
CA THR A 169 20.45 -8.91 10.67
C THR A 169 19.50 -7.72 10.81
N LYS A 170 19.62 -6.72 9.93
CA LYS A 170 18.72 -5.56 9.90
C LYS A 170 17.27 -5.95 9.61
N LEU A 171 17.04 -6.92 8.71
CA LEU A 171 15.70 -7.41 8.40
C LEU A 171 15.00 -8.06 9.61
N LYS A 172 15.76 -8.69 10.51
CA LYS A 172 15.21 -9.25 11.75
C LYS A 172 14.81 -8.19 12.78
N MET A 173 15.29 -6.96 12.60
CA MET A 173 14.96 -5.81 13.47
C MET A 173 13.79 -4.99 12.90
N ALA A 174 13.55 -5.07 11.58
CA ALA A 174 12.47 -4.39 10.89
C ALA A 174 11.12 -5.10 11.09
#